data_3e6f0259d70a4049ce6142f67ced4eda
#
_entry.id   3e6f0259d70a4049ce6142f67ced4eda
#
_cell.length_a   1.000
_cell.length_b   1.000
_cell.length_c   1.000
_cell.angle_alpha   90.00
_cell.angle_beta   90.00
_cell.angle_gamma   90.00
#
_symmetry.space_group_name_H-M   'P 1'
#
loop_
_entity.id
_entity.type
_entity.pdbx_description
1 polymer ?
#
loop_
_entity_poly.entity_id
_entity_poly.type
_entity_poly.pdbx_seq_one_letter_code
_entity_poly.pdbx_strand_id
1 'polypeptide(L)'
;MNDNKFTNWDDYWLVNFGRLNIFFDYLYSIKGLSSNSITSYKDDFKNICLYVWDKNWFIENIGTKKKQDYSKINSRKSINDKLFIENFTHKIISEYFFELKKKGFKESTINRRYSALNQFFSFEVNESRLKENPLDRIDRIPSKRVLPDVLSEEEVEEILKYVRNSINVGSESKKKKSLRTACLVEVLYATGMRVSELINLKLSDLRLSRRILNVIGKGNKQRIIPITSRAHDIIIEWMNYIPENSIYLFPSYGINGHITRDAVNKLLADISLNTDIDRKRLTPHKLRHAFATHIMNRGADLRVVQELLGHSSISTTEIYTHILDSRLIDLLKKSHPLSKDGI
;
A
#
# COMPACT_ATOMS: atom_id res chain seq x y z
N MET A 1 -42.53 13.75 15.41
CA MET A 1 -41.39 12.82 15.57
C MET A 1 -41.41 11.92 14.35
N ASN A 2 -40.54 12.19 13.38
CA ASN A 2 -40.51 11.40 12.16
C ASN A 2 -39.81 10.06 12.47
N ASP A 3 -40.62 9.00 12.46
CA ASP A 3 -40.13 7.62 12.41
C ASP A 3 -39.36 7.43 11.10
N ASN A 4 -38.07 7.71 11.08
CA ASN A 4 -37.18 7.35 9.98
C ASN A 4 -37.06 5.82 9.95
N LYS A 5 -38.07 5.17 9.38
CA LYS A 5 -38.02 3.74 9.05
C LYS A 5 -37.11 3.59 7.82
N PHE A 6 -35.89 3.15 8.02
CA PHE A 6 -35.10 2.71 6.90
C PHE A 6 -35.80 1.53 6.22
N THR A 7 -36.07 1.64 4.94
CA THR A 7 -36.79 0.62 4.19
C THR A 7 -35.84 -0.37 3.51
N ASN A 8 -34.59 0.00 3.33
CA ASN A 8 -33.58 -0.82 2.69
C ASN A 8 -32.16 -0.54 3.25
N TRP A 9 -31.19 -1.36 2.81
CA TRP A 9 -29.80 -1.24 3.20
C TRP A 9 -29.16 0.10 2.79
N ASP A 10 -29.49 0.61 1.62
CA ASP A 10 -28.87 1.83 1.09
C ASP A 10 -29.27 3.05 1.94
N ASP A 11 -30.52 3.13 2.38
CA ASP A 11 -30.97 4.17 3.30
C ASP A 11 -30.26 4.09 4.65
N TYR A 12 -30.16 2.90 5.21
CA TYR A 12 -29.43 2.67 6.46
C TYR A 12 -27.96 3.08 6.36
N TRP A 13 -27.30 2.65 5.28
CA TRP A 13 -25.89 2.99 5.04
C TRP A 13 -25.72 4.49 4.85
N LEU A 14 -26.59 5.14 4.09
CA LEU A 14 -26.50 6.56 3.80
C LEU A 14 -26.60 7.42 5.07
N VAL A 15 -27.52 7.08 5.98
CA VAL A 15 -27.67 7.79 7.26
C VAL A 15 -26.45 7.59 8.16
N ASN A 16 -26.00 6.34 8.32
CA ASN A 16 -24.78 6.06 9.12
C ASN A 16 -23.53 6.64 8.48
N PHE A 17 -23.43 6.63 7.16
CA PHE A 17 -22.33 7.25 6.43
C PHE A 17 -22.31 8.77 6.61
N GLY A 18 -23.46 9.43 6.63
CA GLY A 18 -23.54 10.86 6.92
C GLY A 18 -22.96 11.21 8.29
N ARG A 19 -23.22 10.40 9.32
CA ARG A 19 -22.66 10.57 10.66
C ARG A 19 -21.15 10.29 10.69
N LEU A 20 -20.66 9.36 9.88
CA LEU A 20 -19.24 9.03 9.77
C LEU A 20 -18.44 10.10 9.00
N ASN A 21 -19.08 10.93 8.17
CA ASN A 21 -18.37 11.90 7.34
C ASN A 21 -17.56 12.88 8.18
N ILE A 22 -18.10 13.41 9.28
CA ILE A 22 -17.36 14.31 10.18
C ILE A 22 -16.10 13.63 10.71
N PHE A 23 -16.18 12.36 11.07
CA PHE A 23 -15.02 11.58 11.50
C PHE A 23 -14.01 11.37 10.35
N PHE A 24 -14.46 11.05 9.14
CA PHE A 24 -13.57 10.89 8.00
C PHE A 24 -12.90 12.21 7.61
N ASP A 25 -13.61 13.33 7.69
CA ASP A 25 -13.07 14.66 7.46
C ASP A 25 -12.04 15.03 8.55
N TYR A 26 -12.30 14.70 9.81
CA TYR A 26 -11.33 14.81 10.89
C TYR A 26 -10.07 13.97 10.62
N LEU A 27 -10.23 12.73 10.20
CA LEU A 27 -9.09 11.87 9.88
C LEU A 27 -8.26 12.41 8.71
N TYR A 28 -8.92 12.99 7.71
CA TYR A 28 -8.24 13.57 6.55
C TYR A 28 -7.55 14.87 6.90
N SER A 29 -8.28 15.82 7.47
CA SER A 29 -7.84 17.20 7.64
C SER A 29 -6.94 17.37 8.86
N ILE A 30 -7.22 16.71 9.98
CA ILE A 30 -6.50 16.87 11.25
C ILE A 30 -5.45 15.78 11.46
N LYS A 31 -5.80 14.52 11.19
CA LYS A 31 -4.87 13.39 11.38
C LYS A 31 -3.99 13.11 10.15
N GLY A 32 -4.23 13.76 9.02
CA GLY A 32 -3.43 13.62 7.80
C GLY A 32 -3.45 12.21 7.19
N LEU A 33 -4.56 11.46 7.37
CA LEU A 33 -4.69 10.14 6.77
C LEU A 33 -4.84 10.26 5.25
N SER A 34 -4.25 9.31 4.53
CA SER A 34 -4.40 9.26 3.07
C SER A 34 -5.81 8.85 2.66
N SER A 35 -6.24 9.30 1.47
CA SER A 35 -7.54 8.90 0.88
C SER A 35 -7.72 7.37 0.83
N ASN A 36 -6.66 6.61 0.55
CA ASN A 36 -6.71 5.14 0.55
C ASN A 36 -6.97 4.55 1.95
N SER A 37 -6.42 5.17 3.01
CA SER A 37 -6.69 4.74 4.38
C SER A 37 -8.14 5.01 4.76
N ILE A 38 -8.67 6.17 4.36
CA ILE A 38 -10.07 6.54 4.59
C ILE A 38 -11.02 5.61 3.84
N THR A 39 -10.73 5.30 2.56
CA THR A 39 -11.51 4.31 1.80
C THR A 39 -11.53 2.95 2.49
N SER A 40 -10.37 2.48 2.99
CA SER A 40 -10.32 1.23 3.74
C SER A 40 -11.13 1.27 5.03
N TYR A 41 -11.15 2.41 5.73
CA TYR A 41 -11.95 2.58 6.93
C TYR A 41 -13.44 2.63 6.60
N LYS A 42 -13.84 3.33 5.52
CA LYS A 42 -15.21 3.32 5.02
C LYS A 42 -15.71 1.89 4.77
N ASP A 43 -14.88 1.06 4.13
CA ASP A 43 -15.22 -0.35 3.92
C ASP A 43 -15.32 -1.14 5.22
N ASP A 44 -14.48 -0.84 6.22
CA ASP A 44 -14.56 -1.49 7.54
C ASP A 44 -15.84 -1.13 8.27
N PHE A 45 -16.25 0.15 8.25
CA PHE A 45 -17.52 0.59 8.83
C PHE A 45 -18.72 0.01 8.09
N LYS A 46 -18.67 -0.02 6.76
CA LYS A 46 -19.72 -0.66 5.96
C LYS A 46 -19.89 -2.12 6.36
N ASN A 47 -18.81 -2.84 6.60
CA ASN A 47 -18.87 -4.24 7.00
C ASN A 47 -19.53 -4.45 8.38
N ILE A 48 -19.24 -3.64 9.40
CA ILE A 48 -19.89 -3.80 10.69
C ILE A 48 -21.36 -3.36 10.64
N CYS A 49 -21.68 -2.33 9.88
CA CYS A 49 -23.08 -1.93 9.65
C CYS A 49 -23.88 -3.05 8.97
N LEU A 50 -23.30 -3.73 7.98
CA LEU A 50 -23.90 -4.90 7.35
C LEU A 50 -24.14 -6.04 8.34
N TYR A 51 -23.18 -6.30 9.22
CA TYR A 51 -23.34 -7.31 10.27
C TYR A 51 -24.52 -6.99 11.19
N VAL A 52 -24.66 -5.75 11.59
CA VAL A 52 -25.73 -5.31 12.49
C VAL A 52 -27.08 -5.31 11.78
N TRP A 53 -27.10 -4.91 10.50
CA TRP A 53 -28.32 -4.87 9.70
C TRP A 53 -28.89 -6.25 9.41
N ASP A 54 -28.06 -7.16 8.91
CA ASP A 54 -28.45 -8.55 8.61
C ASP A 54 -27.30 -9.51 8.89
N LYS A 55 -27.26 -10.01 10.13
CA LYS A 55 -26.23 -10.93 10.59
C LYS A 55 -26.15 -12.21 9.74
N ASN A 56 -27.29 -12.76 9.34
CA ASN A 56 -27.33 -13.99 8.56
C ASN A 56 -26.76 -13.77 7.16
N TRP A 57 -27.21 -12.72 6.48
CA TRP A 57 -26.67 -12.34 5.17
C TRP A 57 -25.15 -12.08 5.26
N PHE A 58 -24.70 -11.36 6.29
CA PHE A 58 -23.29 -11.08 6.50
C PHE A 58 -22.51 -12.37 6.64
N ILE A 59 -22.94 -13.31 7.48
CA ILE A 59 -22.27 -14.59 7.71
C ILE A 59 -22.19 -15.42 6.42
N GLU A 60 -23.19 -15.40 5.58
CA GLU A 60 -23.23 -16.14 4.33
C GLU A 60 -22.34 -15.53 3.23
N ASN A 61 -22.27 -14.21 3.16
CA ASN A 61 -21.69 -13.51 2.01
C ASN A 61 -20.32 -12.86 2.26
N ILE A 62 -19.97 -12.57 3.52
CA ILE A 62 -18.69 -11.92 3.82
C ILE A 62 -17.51 -12.88 3.59
N GLY A 63 -16.44 -12.37 2.98
CA GLY A 63 -15.23 -13.15 2.67
C GLY A 63 -15.34 -14.02 1.42
N THR A 64 -16.48 -14.06 0.75
CA THR A 64 -16.62 -14.72 -0.55
C THR A 64 -15.93 -13.91 -1.65
N LYS A 65 -15.37 -14.58 -2.67
CA LYS A 65 -14.79 -13.88 -3.85
C LYS A 65 -15.85 -13.37 -4.82
N LYS A 66 -17.12 -13.65 -4.58
CA LYS A 66 -18.24 -13.19 -5.42
C LYS A 66 -18.51 -11.72 -5.17
N LYS A 67 -18.87 -10.97 -6.23
CA LYS A 67 -19.36 -9.61 -6.10
C LYS A 67 -20.59 -9.64 -5.21
N GLN A 68 -20.57 -8.90 -4.11
CA GLN A 68 -21.67 -8.89 -3.15
C GLN A 68 -22.91 -8.28 -3.79
N ASP A 69 -24.00 -9.05 -3.83
CA ASP A 69 -25.29 -8.60 -4.33
C ASP A 69 -26.12 -8.08 -3.13
N TYR A 70 -26.07 -6.79 -2.91
CA TYR A 70 -26.79 -6.12 -1.82
C TYR A 70 -28.31 -6.11 -1.99
N SER A 71 -28.83 -6.41 -3.19
CA SER A 71 -30.29 -6.48 -3.43
C SER A 71 -30.98 -7.62 -2.66
N LYS A 72 -30.21 -8.62 -2.23
CA LYS A 72 -30.68 -9.77 -1.46
C LYS A 72 -30.68 -9.55 0.05
N ILE A 73 -30.26 -8.39 0.51
CA ILE A 73 -30.33 -8.03 1.92
C ILE A 73 -31.80 -7.83 2.30
N ASN A 74 -32.23 -8.58 3.30
CA ASN A 74 -33.62 -8.65 3.67
C ASN A 74 -34.17 -7.27 4.17
N SER A 75 -35.02 -6.61 3.37
CA SER A 75 -35.59 -5.29 3.62
C SER A 75 -36.64 -5.27 4.72
N ARG A 76 -36.97 -6.42 5.34
CA ARG A 76 -38.12 -6.55 6.23
C ARG A 76 -37.86 -6.28 7.70
N LYS A 77 -36.66 -5.88 8.11
CA LYS A 77 -36.42 -5.47 9.50
C LYS A 77 -36.83 -4.01 9.67
N SER A 78 -37.88 -3.75 10.41
CA SER A 78 -38.12 -2.43 10.99
C SER A 78 -36.95 -2.08 11.88
N ILE A 79 -36.21 -1.04 11.51
CA ILE A 79 -35.04 -0.61 12.26
C ILE A 79 -35.53 0.22 13.43
N ASN A 80 -35.32 -0.31 14.63
CA ASN A 80 -35.34 0.49 15.85
C ASN A 80 -34.17 1.47 15.82
N ASP A 81 -34.32 2.64 16.43
CA ASP A 81 -33.29 3.68 16.65
C ASP A 81 -31.97 3.16 17.27
N LYS A 82 -31.95 1.90 17.69
CA LYS A 82 -30.81 1.18 18.29
C LYS A 82 -29.74 0.75 17.30
N LEU A 83 -29.92 0.98 15.99
CA LEU A 83 -28.94 0.53 14.97
C LEU A 83 -28.01 1.63 14.48
N PHE A 84 -28.01 2.79 15.08
CA PHE A 84 -26.97 3.80 14.83
C PHE A 84 -25.63 3.33 15.37
N ILE A 85 -24.55 3.72 14.71
CA ILE A 85 -23.19 3.30 15.06
C ILE A 85 -22.84 3.61 16.53
N GLU A 86 -23.30 4.74 17.07
CA GLU A 86 -23.08 5.10 18.47
C GLU A 86 -23.80 4.19 19.47
N ASN A 87 -24.79 3.42 19.02
CA ASN A 87 -25.50 2.45 19.84
C ASN A 87 -24.84 1.05 19.79
N PHE A 88 -23.74 0.88 19.09
CA PHE A 88 -23.03 -0.41 19.03
C PHE A 88 -22.40 -0.72 20.38
N THR A 89 -22.97 -1.73 21.02
CA THR A 89 -22.50 -2.17 22.33
C THR A 89 -21.23 -3.01 22.22
N HIS A 90 -20.47 -3.12 23.30
CA HIS A 90 -19.38 -4.07 23.46
C HIS A 90 -19.77 -5.49 22.98
N LYS A 91 -20.98 -5.97 23.33
CA LYS A 91 -21.45 -7.30 22.93
C LYS A 91 -21.54 -7.44 21.41
N ILE A 92 -22.17 -6.48 20.73
CA ILE A 92 -22.30 -6.49 19.26
C ILE A 92 -20.95 -6.51 18.58
N ILE A 93 -20.01 -5.68 19.05
CA ILE A 93 -18.67 -5.58 18.46
C ILE A 93 -17.86 -6.86 18.73
N SER A 94 -17.96 -7.43 19.94
CA SER A 94 -17.30 -8.70 20.26
C SER A 94 -17.82 -9.85 19.40
N GLU A 95 -19.13 -9.96 19.24
CA GLU A 95 -19.74 -10.98 18.36
C GLU A 95 -19.29 -10.79 16.89
N TYR A 96 -19.22 -9.54 16.39
CA TYR A 96 -18.72 -9.26 15.04
C TYR A 96 -17.29 -9.74 14.85
N PHE A 97 -16.38 -9.45 15.78
CA PHE A 97 -14.99 -9.92 15.70
C PHE A 97 -14.87 -11.44 15.81
N PHE A 98 -15.70 -12.06 16.64
CA PHE A 98 -15.77 -13.52 16.74
C PHE A 98 -16.18 -14.16 15.41
N GLU A 99 -17.21 -13.62 14.73
CA GLU A 99 -17.64 -14.12 13.42
C GLU A 99 -16.55 -13.92 12.34
N LEU A 100 -15.82 -12.81 12.34
CA LEU A 100 -14.69 -12.61 11.43
C LEU A 100 -13.61 -13.68 11.64
N LYS A 101 -13.28 -13.99 12.90
CA LYS A 101 -12.31 -15.03 13.23
C LYS A 101 -12.79 -16.41 12.78
N LYS A 102 -14.05 -16.74 13.04
CA LYS A 102 -14.69 -17.98 12.61
C LYS A 102 -14.68 -18.16 11.08
N LYS A 103 -14.82 -17.07 10.34
CA LYS A 103 -14.74 -17.01 8.87
C LYS A 103 -13.29 -17.05 8.32
N GLY A 104 -12.29 -17.17 9.19
CA GLY A 104 -10.89 -17.28 8.78
C GLY A 104 -10.25 -15.98 8.29
N PHE A 105 -10.78 -14.83 8.69
CA PHE A 105 -10.09 -13.56 8.40
C PHE A 105 -8.74 -13.50 9.10
N LYS A 106 -7.73 -12.95 8.40
CA LYS A 106 -6.40 -12.78 8.97
C LYS A 106 -6.43 -11.85 10.18
N GLU A 107 -5.65 -12.16 11.21
CA GLU A 107 -5.50 -11.36 12.43
C GLU A 107 -5.19 -9.88 12.10
N SER A 108 -4.33 -9.63 11.11
CA SER A 108 -4.02 -8.27 10.64
C SER A 108 -5.25 -7.50 10.12
N THR A 109 -6.17 -8.19 9.44
CA THR A 109 -7.42 -7.59 8.95
C THR A 109 -8.36 -7.26 10.11
N ILE A 110 -8.49 -8.20 11.07
CA ILE A 110 -9.32 -8.00 12.26
C ILE A 110 -8.76 -6.85 13.10
N ASN A 111 -7.45 -6.81 13.34
CA ASN A 111 -6.80 -5.74 14.09
C ASN A 111 -6.89 -4.38 13.38
N ARG A 112 -6.86 -4.34 12.05
CA ARG A 112 -7.10 -3.10 11.29
C ARG A 112 -8.53 -2.59 11.51
N ARG A 113 -9.53 -3.48 11.42
CA ARG A 113 -10.95 -3.14 11.71
C ARG A 113 -11.13 -2.68 13.14
N TYR A 114 -10.52 -3.38 14.09
CA TYR A 114 -10.48 -2.93 15.48
C TYR A 114 -9.93 -1.50 15.60
N SER A 115 -8.80 -1.22 14.95
CA SER A 115 -8.19 0.10 15.01
C SER A 115 -9.06 1.20 14.39
N ALA A 116 -9.76 0.91 13.28
CA ALA A 116 -10.69 1.85 12.65
C ALA A 116 -11.86 2.18 13.59
N LEU A 117 -12.50 1.15 14.16
CA LEU A 117 -13.62 1.33 15.09
C LEU A 117 -13.17 2.04 16.38
N ASN A 118 -12.02 1.65 16.94
CA ASN A 118 -11.49 2.27 18.15
C ASN A 118 -11.21 3.78 17.95
N GLN A 119 -10.67 4.17 16.79
CA GLN A 119 -10.46 5.58 16.48
C GLN A 119 -11.78 6.35 16.39
N PHE A 120 -12.82 5.75 15.79
CA PHE A 120 -14.13 6.37 15.71
C PHE A 120 -14.77 6.56 17.09
N PHE A 121 -14.85 5.48 17.88
CA PHE A 121 -15.49 5.57 19.19
C PHE A 121 -14.70 6.48 20.15
N SER A 122 -13.37 6.48 20.08
CA SER A 122 -12.57 7.47 20.82
C SER A 122 -12.85 8.91 20.37
N PHE A 123 -13.06 9.13 19.06
CA PHE A 123 -13.48 10.44 18.55
C PHE A 123 -14.87 10.83 19.10
N GLU A 124 -15.85 9.91 19.10
CA GLU A 124 -17.19 10.17 19.64
C GLU A 124 -17.16 10.47 21.16
N VAL A 125 -16.28 9.81 21.91
CA VAL A 125 -16.07 10.10 23.34
C VAL A 125 -15.46 11.48 23.53
N ASN A 126 -14.42 11.83 22.76
CA ASN A 126 -13.76 13.14 22.82
C ASN A 126 -14.70 14.30 22.47
N GLU A 127 -15.65 14.05 21.55
CA GLU A 127 -16.70 15.01 21.19
C GLU A 127 -17.90 14.98 22.17
N SER A 128 -17.77 14.27 23.28
CA SER A 128 -18.81 14.13 24.32
C SER A 128 -20.14 13.55 23.82
N ARG A 129 -20.13 12.82 22.69
CA ARG A 129 -21.31 12.15 22.14
C ARG A 129 -21.51 10.75 22.70
N LEU A 130 -20.44 10.12 23.20
CA LEU A 130 -20.47 8.87 23.94
C LEU A 130 -19.82 9.04 25.31
N LYS A 131 -20.31 8.27 26.28
CA LYS A 131 -19.75 8.26 27.65
C LYS A 131 -18.48 7.43 27.75
N GLU A 132 -18.42 6.30 27.06
CA GLU A 132 -17.29 5.37 27.06
C GLU A 132 -17.12 4.74 25.66
N ASN A 133 -15.90 4.30 25.38
CA ASN A 133 -15.62 3.59 24.14
C ASN A 133 -15.97 2.11 24.30
N PRO A 134 -16.89 1.55 23.48
CA PRO A 134 -17.33 0.15 23.60
C PRO A 134 -16.23 -0.86 23.33
N LEU A 135 -15.07 -0.43 22.80
CA LEU A 135 -13.91 -1.31 22.56
C LEU A 135 -12.95 -1.37 23.75
N ASP A 136 -13.08 -0.54 24.79
CA ASP A 136 -12.14 -0.53 25.93
C ASP A 136 -12.05 -1.87 26.67
N ARG A 137 -13.10 -2.70 26.54
CA ARG A 137 -13.18 -4.04 27.14
C ARG A 137 -12.90 -5.17 26.13
N ILE A 138 -12.47 -4.85 24.93
CA ILE A 138 -12.18 -5.82 23.87
C ILE A 138 -10.68 -5.84 23.61
N ASP A 139 -10.03 -6.96 23.93
CA ASP A 139 -8.62 -7.15 23.66
C ASP A 139 -8.34 -7.26 22.17
N ARG A 140 -7.25 -6.66 21.75
CA ARG A 140 -6.71 -6.89 20.40
C ARG A 140 -6.26 -8.34 20.29
N ILE A 141 -6.49 -8.92 19.12
CA ILE A 141 -5.94 -10.24 18.83
C ILE A 141 -4.41 -10.13 18.80
N PRO A 142 -3.67 -10.89 19.65
CA PRO A 142 -2.22 -10.89 19.59
C PRO A 142 -1.76 -11.28 18.19
N SER A 143 -1.03 -10.40 17.51
CA SER A 143 -0.42 -10.78 16.23
C SER A 143 0.88 -11.51 16.51
N LYS A 144 1.02 -12.72 16.02
CA LYS A 144 2.30 -13.44 16.04
C LYS A 144 3.30 -12.62 15.24
N ARG A 145 4.41 -12.24 15.86
CA ARG A 145 5.56 -11.67 15.15
C ARG A 145 6.16 -12.79 14.30
N VAL A 146 5.74 -12.90 13.07
CA VAL A 146 6.44 -13.74 12.08
C VAL A 146 7.73 -13.03 11.73
N LEU A 147 8.86 -13.73 11.84
CA LEU A 147 10.15 -13.21 11.36
C LEU A 147 9.96 -12.76 9.91
N PRO A 148 10.48 -11.57 9.54
CA PRO A 148 10.36 -11.08 8.19
C PRO A 148 11.01 -12.06 7.22
N ASP A 149 10.23 -12.61 6.31
CA ASP A 149 10.72 -13.40 5.19
C ASP A 149 11.23 -12.43 4.12
N VAL A 150 12.54 -12.24 4.07
CA VAL A 150 13.25 -11.30 3.19
C VAL A 150 13.88 -12.11 2.06
N LEU A 151 13.81 -11.61 0.83
CA LEU A 151 14.58 -12.15 -0.29
C LEU A 151 16.08 -11.99 0.00
N SER A 152 16.88 -13.03 -0.23
CA SER A 152 18.33 -12.94 -0.10
C SER A 152 18.95 -12.14 -1.26
N GLU A 153 20.23 -11.79 -1.15
CA GLU A 153 20.95 -11.11 -2.25
C GLU A 153 21.05 -12.01 -3.47
N GLU A 154 21.26 -13.32 -3.28
CA GLU A 154 21.34 -14.33 -4.32
C GLU A 154 19.99 -14.48 -5.05
N GLU A 155 18.87 -14.54 -4.31
CA GLU A 155 17.52 -14.59 -4.88
C GLU A 155 17.21 -13.33 -5.70
N VAL A 156 17.62 -12.16 -5.23
CA VAL A 156 17.44 -10.93 -6.00
C VAL A 156 18.30 -10.91 -7.25
N GLU A 157 19.57 -11.38 -7.17
CA GLU A 157 20.44 -11.46 -8.34
C GLU A 157 19.92 -12.47 -9.38
N GLU A 158 19.33 -13.58 -8.95
CA GLU A 158 18.64 -14.53 -9.82
C GLU A 158 17.49 -13.85 -10.59
N ILE A 159 16.62 -13.10 -9.87
CA ILE A 159 15.55 -12.33 -10.49
C ILE A 159 16.09 -11.35 -11.53
N LEU A 160 17.12 -10.59 -11.18
CA LEU A 160 17.72 -9.58 -12.06
C LEU A 160 18.38 -10.22 -13.28
N LYS A 161 19.06 -11.34 -13.13
CA LYS A 161 19.63 -12.11 -14.26
C LYS A 161 18.54 -12.63 -15.18
N TYR A 162 17.48 -13.20 -14.62
CA TYR A 162 16.33 -13.69 -15.41
C TYR A 162 15.72 -12.58 -16.28
N VAL A 163 15.38 -11.42 -15.68
CA VAL A 163 14.76 -10.33 -16.44
C VAL A 163 15.69 -9.74 -17.50
N ARG A 164 16.99 -9.65 -17.25
CA ARG A 164 17.98 -9.18 -18.21
C ARG A 164 18.18 -10.16 -19.37
N ASN A 165 18.30 -11.45 -19.09
CA ASN A 165 18.45 -12.47 -20.13
C ASN A 165 17.21 -12.54 -21.04
N SER A 166 16.03 -12.19 -20.50
CA SER A 166 14.78 -12.15 -21.26
C SER A 166 14.71 -11.00 -22.29
N ILE A 167 15.60 -10.00 -22.22
CA ILE A 167 15.60 -8.85 -23.15
C ILE A 167 15.94 -9.28 -24.58
N ASN A 168 16.87 -10.20 -24.73
CA ASN A 168 17.42 -10.60 -26.03
C ASN A 168 16.65 -11.75 -26.70
N VAL A 169 15.47 -12.14 -26.18
CA VAL A 169 14.70 -13.28 -26.68
C VAL A 169 13.46 -12.82 -27.40
N GLY A 170 13.38 -13.09 -28.70
CA GLY A 170 12.17 -12.98 -29.51
C GLY A 170 12.07 -11.71 -30.38
N SER A 171 10.83 -11.34 -30.74
CA SER A 171 10.56 -10.19 -31.61
C SER A 171 10.84 -8.87 -30.91
N GLU A 172 10.97 -7.78 -31.68
CA GLU A 172 11.19 -6.41 -31.16
C GLU A 172 10.12 -5.99 -30.12
N SER A 173 8.87 -6.38 -30.34
CA SER A 173 7.79 -6.13 -29.39
C SER A 173 8.01 -6.88 -28.07
N LYS A 174 8.52 -8.12 -28.12
CA LYS A 174 8.89 -8.88 -26.90
C LYS A 174 10.09 -8.24 -26.21
N LYS A 175 11.10 -7.84 -26.96
CA LYS A 175 12.28 -7.13 -26.45
C LYS A 175 11.88 -5.87 -25.69
N LYS A 176 11.04 -5.03 -26.29
CA LYS A 176 10.48 -3.83 -25.62
C LYS A 176 9.78 -4.16 -24.32
N LYS A 177 8.93 -5.21 -24.28
CA LYS A 177 8.23 -5.64 -23.06
C LYS A 177 9.20 -6.15 -22.00
N SER A 178 10.18 -6.96 -22.39
CA SER A 178 11.19 -7.52 -21.47
C SER A 178 12.09 -6.43 -20.91
N LEU A 179 12.55 -5.48 -21.73
CA LEU A 179 13.35 -4.34 -21.31
C LEU A 179 12.59 -3.45 -20.32
N ARG A 180 11.30 -3.16 -20.56
CA ARG A 180 10.47 -2.44 -19.62
C ARG A 180 10.38 -3.18 -18.27
N THR A 181 10.20 -4.49 -18.32
CA THR A 181 10.10 -5.33 -17.10
C THR A 181 11.42 -5.32 -16.33
N ALA A 182 12.54 -5.49 -17.02
CA ALA A 182 13.86 -5.44 -16.41
C ALA A 182 14.16 -4.08 -15.79
N CYS A 183 13.90 -2.98 -16.50
CA CYS A 183 14.05 -1.62 -15.99
C CYS A 183 13.19 -1.39 -14.73
N LEU A 184 11.93 -1.83 -14.74
CA LEU A 184 11.02 -1.69 -13.61
C LEU A 184 11.53 -2.43 -12.36
N VAL A 185 11.95 -3.69 -12.50
CA VAL A 185 12.44 -4.51 -11.38
C VAL A 185 13.75 -3.95 -10.84
N GLU A 186 14.65 -3.57 -11.72
CA GLU A 186 15.95 -3.04 -11.33
C GLU A 186 15.81 -1.68 -10.60
N VAL A 187 14.96 -0.78 -11.11
CA VAL A 187 14.71 0.50 -10.45
C VAL A 187 14.03 0.29 -9.08
N LEU A 188 13.08 -0.65 -8.97
CA LEU A 188 12.47 -0.98 -7.67
C LEU A 188 13.50 -1.41 -6.64
N TYR A 189 14.40 -2.31 -7.02
CA TYR A 189 15.41 -2.82 -6.09
C TYR A 189 16.54 -1.82 -5.85
N ALA A 190 17.01 -1.12 -6.89
CA ALA A 190 18.08 -0.14 -6.75
C ALA A 190 17.71 1.07 -5.87
N THR A 191 16.45 1.38 -5.75
CA THR A 191 15.96 2.59 -5.05
C THR A 191 15.15 2.30 -3.80
N GLY A 192 14.63 1.10 -3.66
CA GLY A 192 13.69 0.75 -2.60
C GLY A 192 12.42 1.60 -2.58
N MET A 193 12.09 2.32 -3.65
CA MET A 193 10.89 3.16 -3.71
C MET A 193 9.60 2.36 -3.60
N ARG A 194 8.50 3.02 -3.20
CA ARG A 194 7.18 2.39 -3.20
C ARG A 194 6.69 2.19 -4.63
N VAL A 195 5.92 1.13 -4.88
CA VAL A 195 5.34 0.89 -6.21
C VAL A 195 4.50 2.08 -6.70
N SER A 196 3.81 2.78 -5.81
CA SER A 196 3.06 4.00 -6.16
C SER A 196 3.97 5.16 -6.60
N GLU A 197 5.16 5.26 -6.06
CA GLU A 197 6.16 6.25 -6.46
C GLU A 197 6.75 5.89 -7.83
N LEU A 198 7.06 4.61 -8.05
CA LEU A 198 7.59 4.13 -9.32
C LEU A 198 6.63 4.35 -10.50
N ILE A 199 5.36 3.95 -10.34
CA ILE A 199 4.38 4.08 -11.44
C ILE A 199 4.07 5.55 -11.78
N ASN A 200 4.23 6.47 -10.84
CA ASN A 200 4.05 7.90 -11.00
C ASN A 200 5.34 8.66 -11.35
N LEU A 201 6.48 7.96 -11.47
CA LEU A 201 7.77 8.60 -11.78
C LEU A 201 7.75 9.20 -13.19
N LYS A 202 7.94 10.51 -13.26
CA LYS A 202 7.93 11.26 -14.55
C LYS A 202 9.32 11.30 -15.15
N LEU A 203 9.39 11.46 -16.47
CA LEU A 203 10.67 11.69 -17.15
C LEU A 203 11.36 12.97 -16.67
N SER A 204 10.59 13.99 -16.29
CA SER A 204 11.12 15.25 -15.71
C SER A 204 11.74 15.06 -14.32
N ASP A 205 11.46 13.96 -13.64
CA ASP A 205 12.01 13.67 -12.30
C ASP A 205 13.40 12.99 -12.37
N LEU A 206 13.83 12.61 -13.57
CA LEU A 206 15.12 11.96 -13.81
C LEU A 206 16.22 13.00 -13.93
N ARG A 207 17.26 12.91 -13.13
CA ARG A 207 18.50 13.69 -13.23
C ARG A 207 19.65 12.75 -13.56
N LEU A 208 19.60 12.15 -14.75
CA LEU A 208 20.50 11.06 -15.15
C LEU A 208 21.98 11.48 -15.15
N SER A 209 22.30 12.73 -15.52
CA SER A 209 23.68 13.25 -15.44
C SER A 209 24.27 13.24 -14.03
N ARG A 210 23.42 13.28 -13.00
CA ARG A 210 23.80 13.19 -11.59
C ARG A 210 23.50 11.83 -10.97
N ARG A 211 22.93 10.90 -11.76
CA ARG A 211 22.46 9.57 -11.28
C ARG A 211 21.49 9.66 -10.09
N ILE A 212 20.52 10.56 -10.14
CA ILE A 212 19.54 10.74 -9.10
C ILE A 212 18.11 10.80 -9.67
N LEU A 213 17.15 10.40 -8.85
CA LEU A 213 15.72 10.51 -9.09
C LEU A 213 15.09 11.42 -8.05
N ASN A 214 14.23 12.33 -8.49
CA ASN A 214 13.38 13.12 -7.60
C ASN A 214 12.08 12.37 -7.39
N VAL A 215 11.79 11.97 -6.15
CA VAL A 215 10.61 11.15 -5.85
C VAL A 215 9.68 11.90 -4.92
N ILE A 216 8.40 11.97 -5.30
CA ILE A 216 7.35 12.59 -4.48
C ILE A 216 6.69 11.48 -3.65
N GLY A 217 6.84 11.55 -2.34
CA GLY A 217 6.28 10.60 -1.38
C GLY A 217 4.91 11.01 -0.82
N LYS A 218 4.49 10.34 0.25
CA LYS A 218 3.24 10.64 0.96
C LYS A 218 3.26 12.07 1.50
N GLY A 219 2.17 12.80 1.32
CA GLY A 219 2.03 14.20 1.76
C GLY A 219 2.80 15.20 0.90
N ASN A 220 3.04 14.86 -0.38
CA ASN A 220 3.76 15.71 -1.34
C ASN A 220 5.21 16.03 -0.95
N LYS A 221 5.80 15.26 -0.04
CA LYS A 221 7.20 15.43 0.36
C LYS A 221 8.12 14.88 -0.71
N GLN A 222 9.01 15.73 -1.23
CA GLN A 222 10.02 15.32 -2.19
C GLN A 222 11.24 14.76 -1.46
N ARG A 223 11.87 13.76 -2.09
CA ARG A 223 13.17 13.26 -1.68
C ARG A 223 14.00 12.88 -2.91
N ILE A 224 15.28 12.95 -2.76
CA ILE A 224 16.26 12.55 -3.76
C ILE A 224 16.69 11.11 -3.48
N ILE A 225 16.70 10.28 -4.52
CA ILE A 225 17.19 8.91 -4.43
C ILE A 225 18.32 8.74 -5.45
N PRO A 226 19.56 8.47 -5.02
CA PRO A 226 20.64 8.09 -5.93
C PRO A 226 20.33 6.73 -6.56
N ILE A 227 20.84 6.49 -7.77
CA ILE A 227 20.70 5.22 -8.48
C ILE A 227 22.09 4.63 -8.79
N THR A 228 22.13 3.29 -8.80
CA THR A 228 23.32 2.55 -9.21
C THR A 228 23.59 2.71 -10.70
N SER A 229 24.84 2.44 -11.15
CA SER A 229 25.19 2.47 -12.56
C SER A 229 24.30 1.53 -13.38
N ARG A 230 24.05 0.33 -12.88
CA ARG A 230 23.16 -0.67 -13.52
C ARG A 230 21.76 -0.13 -13.75
N ALA A 231 21.15 0.51 -12.74
CA ALA A 231 19.82 1.12 -12.86
C ALA A 231 19.81 2.32 -13.81
N HIS A 232 20.89 3.12 -13.81
CA HIS A 232 21.06 4.22 -14.75
C HIS A 232 21.09 3.73 -16.20
N ASP A 233 21.91 2.73 -16.50
CA ASP A 233 22.12 2.24 -17.86
C ASP A 233 20.84 1.61 -18.45
N ILE A 234 20.12 0.82 -17.65
CA ILE A 234 18.87 0.22 -18.11
C ILE A 234 17.74 1.26 -18.26
N ILE A 235 17.76 2.35 -17.49
CA ILE A 235 16.83 3.47 -17.68
C ILE A 235 17.11 4.13 -19.03
N ILE A 236 18.38 4.43 -19.37
CA ILE A 236 18.74 5.03 -20.64
C ILE A 236 18.34 4.12 -21.80
N GLU A 237 18.61 2.82 -21.72
CA GLU A 237 18.21 1.87 -22.76
C GLU A 237 16.69 1.83 -22.92
N TRP A 238 15.93 1.81 -21.80
CA TRP A 238 14.47 1.82 -21.84
C TRP A 238 13.90 3.12 -22.41
N MET A 239 14.51 4.28 -22.16
CA MET A 239 14.05 5.57 -22.66
C MET A 239 13.97 5.62 -24.18
N ASN A 240 14.80 4.87 -24.92
CA ASN A 240 14.74 4.79 -26.39
C ASN A 240 13.44 4.17 -26.92
N TYR A 241 12.68 3.49 -26.07
CA TYR A 241 11.42 2.83 -26.41
C TYR A 241 10.18 3.55 -25.89
N ILE A 242 10.36 4.64 -25.14
CA ILE A 242 9.25 5.43 -24.59
C ILE A 242 8.72 6.35 -25.69
N PRO A 243 7.39 6.46 -25.88
CA PRO A 243 6.81 7.43 -26.81
C PRO A 243 7.20 8.86 -26.43
N GLU A 244 7.52 9.71 -27.46
CA GLU A 244 7.99 11.08 -27.25
C GLU A 244 7.02 11.96 -26.43
N ASN A 245 5.72 11.70 -26.55
CA ASN A 245 4.68 12.42 -25.81
C ASN A 245 4.41 11.87 -24.41
N SER A 246 5.19 10.90 -23.94
CA SER A 246 5.00 10.34 -22.60
C SER A 246 5.50 11.27 -21.52
N ILE A 247 4.71 11.40 -20.47
CA ILE A 247 5.10 12.12 -19.25
C ILE A 247 5.84 11.17 -18.27
N TYR A 248 5.48 9.88 -18.30
CA TYR A 248 5.91 8.90 -17.30
C TYR A 248 7.03 7.99 -17.79
N LEU A 249 7.91 7.57 -16.90
CA LEU A 249 8.97 6.58 -17.20
C LEU A 249 8.35 5.23 -17.61
N PHE A 250 7.22 4.83 -17.04
CA PHE A 250 6.53 3.59 -17.37
C PHE A 250 5.13 3.88 -17.95
N PRO A 251 5.04 4.29 -19.20
CA PRO A 251 3.78 4.65 -19.83
C PRO A 251 2.84 3.46 -20.05
N SER A 252 1.55 3.75 -20.11
CA SER A 252 0.49 2.80 -20.47
C SER A 252 -0.65 3.54 -21.17
N TYR A 253 -1.40 2.84 -22.02
CA TYR A 253 -2.57 3.39 -22.73
C TYR A 253 -3.82 3.53 -21.85
N GLY A 254 -3.76 3.20 -20.55
CA GLY A 254 -4.88 3.37 -19.62
C GLY A 254 -5.13 4.85 -19.28
N ILE A 255 -6.27 5.13 -18.65
CA ILE A 255 -6.75 6.47 -18.28
C ILE A 255 -5.68 7.31 -17.54
N ASN A 256 -4.85 6.68 -16.74
CA ASN A 256 -3.82 7.37 -15.96
C ASN A 256 -2.52 7.66 -16.77
N GLY A 257 -2.39 7.20 -18.00
CA GLY A 257 -1.19 7.36 -18.82
C GLY A 257 0.05 6.57 -18.36
N HIS A 258 -0.02 5.87 -17.25
CA HIS A 258 1.07 5.08 -16.70
C HIS A 258 0.64 3.65 -16.33
N ILE A 259 1.62 2.75 -16.13
CA ILE A 259 1.39 1.38 -15.69
C ILE A 259 0.66 1.37 -14.32
N THR A 260 -0.24 0.41 -14.12
CA THR A 260 -0.97 0.26 -12.86
C THR A 260 -0.20 -0.60 -11.85
N ARG A 261 -0.51 -0.45 -10.55
CA ARG A 261 0.03 -1.30 -9.48
C ARG A 261 -0.28 -2.79 -9.73
N ASP A 262 -1.47 -3.10 -10.23
CA ASP A 262 -1.87 -4.48 -10.53
C ASP A 262 -1.06 -5.07 -11.69
N ALA A 263 -0.74 -4.25 -12.70
CA ALA A 263 0.13 -4.68 -13.79
C ALA A 263 1.55 -4.98 -13.29
N VAL A 264 2.10 -4.16 -12.38
CA VAL A 264 3.40 -4.45 -11.73
C VAL A 264 3.34 -5.77 -10.95
N ASN A 265 2.29 -6.00 -10.15
CA ASN A 265 2.12 -7.25 -9.43
C ASN A 265 2.01 -8.47 -10.35
N LYS A 266 1.35 -8.33 -11.51
CA LYS A 266 1.29 -9.39 -12.53
C LYS A 266 2.66 -9.67 -13.14
N LEU A 267 3.43 -8.63 -13.49
CA LEU A 267 4.80 -8.80 -13.99
C LEU A 267 5.68 -9.55 -12.99
N LEU A 268 5.64 -9.21 -11.71
CA LEU A 268 6.39 -9.91 -10.68
C LEU A 268 5.91 -11.36 -10.49
N ALA A 269 4.60 -11.60 -10.60
CA ALA A 269 4.05 -12.95 -10.56
C ALA A 269 4.52 -13.80 -11.77
N ASP A 270 4.61 -13.21 -12.96
CA ASP A 270 5.14 -13.89 -14.15
C ASP A 270 6.63 -14.23 -14.00
N ILE A 271 7.42 -13.35 -13.38
CA ILE A 271 8.82 -13.63 -13.06
C ILE A 271 8.95 -14.80 -12.09
N SER A 272 8.12 -14.85 -11.05
CA SER A 272 8.15 -15.95 -10.07
C SER A 272 7.80 -17.32 -10.65
N LEU A 273 7.10 -17.40 -11.78
CA LEU A 273 6.83 -18.65 -12.48
C LEU A 273 8.05 -19.20 -13.25
N ASN A 274 9.06 -18.36 -13.46
CA ASN A 274 10.27 -18.68 -14.23
C ASN A 274 11.56 -18.57 -13.41
N THR A 275 11.45 -18.43 -12.12
CA THR A 275 12.53 -18.44 -11.12
C THR A 275 12.10 -19.33 -9.96
N ASP A 276 13.03 -19.79 -9.15
CA ASP A 276 12.71 -20.62 -7.97
C ASP A 276 12.13 -19.81 -6.79
N ILE A 277 11.65 -18.60 -7.06
CA ILE A 277 11.14 -17.68 -6.04
C ILE A 277 9.61 -17.82 -5.88
N ASP A 278 9.16 -18.12 -4.67
CA ASP A 278 7.70 -18.17 -4.37
C ASP A 278 7.02 -16.84 -4.70
N ARG A 279 5.90 -16.91 -5.42
CA ARG A 279 5.07 -15.77 -5.81
C ARG A 279 4.71 -14.85 -4.61
N LYS A 280 4.51 -15.42 -3.41
CA LYS A 280 4.19 -14.66 -2.20
C LYS A 280 5.37 -13.83 -1.70
N ARG A 281 6.59 -14.23 -2.07
CA ARG A 281 7.84 -13.57 -1.70
C ARG A 281 8.23 -12.49 -2.72
N LEU A 282 7.80 -12.59 -4.00
CA LEU A 282 8.14 -11.63 -5.04
C LEU A 282 7.03 -10.58 -5.20
N THR A 283 7.09 -9.52 -4.42
CA THR A 283 6.18 -8.37 -4.47
C THR A 283 6.98 -7.06 -4.38
N PRO A 284 6.43 -5.92 -4.85
CA PRO A 284 7.13 -4.64 -4.73
C PRO A 284 7.52 -4.28 -3.29
N HIS A 285 6.68 -4.65 -2.32
CA HIS A 285 6.96 -4.41 -0.90
C HIS A 285 8.11 -5.28 -0.39
N LYS A 286 8.18 -6.54 -0.82
CA LYS A 286 9.27 -7.46 -0.47
C LYS A 286 10.60 -7.05 -1.11
N LEU A 287 10.61 -6.59 -2.37
CA LEU A 287 11.79 -6.04 -3.01
C LEU A 287 12.32 -4.79 -2.27
N ARG A 288 11.42 -3.89 -1.86
CA ARG A 288 11.79 -2.75 -1.03
C ARG A 288 12.33 -3.19 0.34
N HIS A 289 11.76 -4.22 0.95
CA HIS A 289 12.24 -4.74 2.22
C HIS A 289 13.63 -5.39 2.07
N ALA A 290 13.84 -6.15 1.00
CA ALA A 290 15.15 -6.69 0.64
C ALA A 290 16.19 -5.56 0.46
N PHE A 291 15.88 -4.52 -0.32
CA PHE A 291 16.73 -3.35 -0.44
C PHE A 291 17.16 -2.78 0.92
N ALA A 292 16.19 -2.51 1.80
CA ALA A 292 16.47 -1.94 3.12
C ALA A 292 17.38 -2.85 3.96
N THR A 293 17.07 -4.15 3.99
CA THR A 293 17.82 -5.14 4.77
C THR A 293 19.23 -5.32 4.23
N HIS A 294 19.40 -5.43 2.91
CA HIS A 294 20.70 -5.64 2.30
C HIS A 294 21.65 -4.46 2.49
N ILE A 295 21.13 -3.23 2.35
CA ILE A 295 21.94 -2.03 2.62
C ILE A 295 22.34 -1.95 4.09
N MET A 296 21.43 -2.26 5.03
CA MET A 296 21.74 -2.29 6.46
C MET A 296 22.77 -3.38 6.79
N ASN A 297 22.64 -4.58 6.24
CA ASN A 297 23.60 -5.68 6.43
C ASN A 297 25.00 -5.34 5.92
N ARG A 298 25.09 -4.42 4.96
CA ARG A 298 26.37 -3.90 4.42
C ARG A 298 26.84 -2.64 5.14
N GLY A 299 26.33 -2.36 6.33
CA GLY A 299 26.81 -1.33 7.24
C GLY A 299 26.22 0.07 7.04
N ALA A 300 25.11 0.20 6.29
CA ALA A 300 24.43 1.47 6.20
C ALA A 300 23.74 1.84 7.52
N ASP A 301 23.84 3.11 7.91
CA ASP A 301 23.14 3.63 9.08
C ASP A 301 21.61 3.57 8.89
N LEU A 302 20.89 3.13 9.93
CA LEU A 302 19.44 2.99 9.91
C LEU A 302 18.72 4.29 9.57
N ARG A 303 19.22 5.44 10.05
CA ARG A 303 18.59 6.76 9.80
C ARG A 303 18.69 7.13 8.34
N VAL A 304 19.83 6.86 7.72
CA VAL A 304 20.06 7.13 6.29
C VAL A 304 19.16 6.22 5.43
N VAL A 305 19.02 4.94 5.80
CA VAL A 305 18.09 4.03 5.12
C VAL A 305 16.64 4.49 5.28
N GLN A 306 16.23 4.96 6.45
CA GLN A 306 14.90 5.53 6.69
C GLN A 306 14.65 6.78 5.84
N GLU A 307 15.64 7.63 5.65
CA GLU A 307 15.57 8.83 4.80
C GLU A 307 15.42 8.45 3.33
N LEU A 308 16.25 7.54 2.80
CA LEU A 308 16.13 6.99 1.45
C LEU A 308 14.74 6.42 1.19
N LEU A 309 14.19 5.73 2.17
CA LEU A 309 12.88 5.12 2.06
C LEU A 309 11.72 6.12 2.26
N GLY A 310 11.97 7.30 2.77
CA GLY A 310 10.93 8.32 3.04
C GLY A 310 9.98 7.90 4.15
N HIS A 311 10.52 7.54 5.32
CA HIS A 311 9.74 7.31 6.53
C HIS A 311 9.41 8.65 7.20
N SER A 312 8.12 8.90 7.44
CA SER A 312 7.58 10.21 7.81
C SER A 312 7.85 10.68 9.24
N SER A 313 8.60 9.95 10.05
CA SER A 313 8.73 10.22 11.48
C SER A 313 9.90 11.12 11.90
N ILE A 314 10.68 11.66 10.96
CA ILE A 314 11.74 12.64 11.30
C ILE A 314 11.50 13.91 10.47
N SER A 315 10.97 14.92 11.15
CA SER A 315 10.84 16.28 10.63
C SER A 315 12.19 16.98 10.70
N THR A 316 12.94 16.99 9.60
CA THR A 316 13.96 18.02 9.35
C THR A 316 14.15 18.12 7.84
N THR A 317 13.22 18.82 7.21
CA THR A 317 13.35 19.21 5.81
C THR A 317 13.60 20.72 5.82
N GLU A 318 14.85 21.10 6.06
CA GLU A 318 15.37 22.41 5.62
C GLU A 318 16.91 22.42 5.76
N ILE A 319 17.59 22.78 4.66
CA ILE A 319 18.96 23.29 4.56
C ILE A 319 20.09 22.32 4.15
N TYR A 320 19.90 20.99 3.88
CA TYR A 320 21.06 20.12 3.58
C TYR A 320 21.05 19.42 2.21
N THR A 321 20.60 20.08 1.14
CA THR A 321 20.47 19.44 -0.18
C THR A 321 21.79 18.99 -0.81
N HIS A 322 22.90 19.72 -0.67
CA HIS A 322 24.16 19.37 -1.35
C HIS A 322 25.07 18.40 -0.57
N ILE A 323 25.05 18.44 0.75
CA ILE A 323 25.91 17.57 1.59
C ILE A 323 25.25 16.18 1.75
N LEU A 324 23.91 16.12 1.76
CA LEU A 324 23.14 14.89 1.82
C LEU A 324 23.29 14.06 0.54
N ASP A 325 23.30 14.71 -0.63
CA ASP A 325 23.43 14.03 -1.93
C ASP A 325 24.74 13.24 -2.03
N SER A 326 25.87 13.82 -1.64
CA SER A 326 27.17 13.14 -1.68
C SER A 326 27.22 11.96 -0.70
N ARG A 327 26.73 12.12 0.52
CA ARG A 327 26.67 11.05 1.53
C ARG A 327 25.78 9.88 1.09
N LEU A 328 24.62 10.17 0.50
CA LEU A 328 23.70 9.15 0.00
C LEU A 328 24.27 8.40 -1.20
N ILE A 329 24.95 9.11 -2.11
CA ILE A 329 25.66 8.52 -3.25
C ILE A 329 26.78 7.61 -2.75
N ASP A 330 27.61 8.07 -1.82
CA ASP A 330 28.72 7.30 -1.26
C ASP A 330 28.24 6.08 -0.48
N LEU A 331 27.13 6.20 0.23
CA LEU A 331 26.51 5.08 0.94
C LEU A 331 26.03 4.02 -0.06
N LEU A 332 25.32 4.39 -1.11
CA LEU A 332 24.87 3.44 -2.13
C LEU A 332 26.07 2.81 -2.85
N LYS A 333 27.10 3.57 -3.16
CA LYS A 333 28.35 3.03 -3.75
C LYS A 333 29.00 1.97 -2.86
N LYS A 334 29.03 2.18 -1.54
CA LYS A 334 29.65 1.26 -0.58
C LYS A 334 28.76 0.09 -0.19
N SER A 335 27.47 0.33 -0.02
CA SER A 335 26.55 -0.61 0.66
C SER A 335 25.50 -1.24 -0.25
N HIS A 336 25.28 -0.75 -1.47
CA HIS A 336 24.29 -1.37 -2.36
C HIS A 336 24.87 -2.62 -3.04
N PRO A 337 24.15 -3.78 -3.04
CA PRO A 337 24.62 -4.99 -3.71
C PRO A 337 25.00 -4.81 -5.18
N LEU A 338 24.24 -3.99 -5.92
CA LEU A 338 24.49 -3.71 -7.34
C LEU A 338 25.61 -2.71 -7.63
N SER A 339 26.32 -2.20 -6.61
CA SER A 339 27.44 -1.27 -6.80
C SER A 339 28.76 -1.95 -7.09
N LYS A 340 28.86 -3.28 -6.94
CA LYS A 340 30.13 -4.03 -7.12
C LYS A 340 30.54 -4.25 -8.58
N ASP A 341 29.66 -3.97 -9.55
CA ASP A 341 29.90 -4.25 -10.96
C ASP A 341 30.34 -3.01 -11.76
N GLY A 342 31.09 -2.12 -11.19
CA GLY A 342 31.74 -1.02 -11.91
C GLY A 342 31.24 0.37 -11.53
N ILE A 343 32.12 1.08 -10.91
CA ILE A 343 32.15 2.54 -10.86
C ILE A 343 33.17 3.01 -11.87
#